data_90cfb178431d48087a7866db01ad4c4f
#
_entry.id   90cfb178431d48087a7866db01ad4c4f
#
_cell.length_a   1.000
_cell.length_b   1.000
_cell.length_c   1.000
_cell.angle_alpha   90.00
_cell.angle_beta   90.00
_cell.angle_gamma   90.00
#
_symmetry.space_group_name_H-M   'P 1'
#
loop_
_entity.id
_entity.type
_entity.pdbx_description
1 polymer ?
#
loop_
_entity_poly.entity_id
_entity_poly.type
_entity_poly.pdbx_seq_one_letter_code
_entity_poly.pdbx_strand_id
1 'polypeptide(L)'
;MKEYVSVDVETTGLAPKQDKIIEIGAVRVRDGQIVESFTSFVNPGRILPGHITELTGILQEQVDKAAPMESVLPAFLEFAGDLPLVGHRILFDYGFLKRAAVNMRLDFERSGVDTLKLSRQFLSELPSRRLSALCEHFEIPIQAHRALEDARATHILYEKLLELYGTGPDRAKAFEPVPLICKVKRESPATKAQKERLKKLISMHQLVPEYDVEMLTKNEASRQIDRILAAYGSLQK
;
A
#
# COMPACT_ATOMS: atom_id res chain seq x y z
N MET A 1 -19.68 -12.20 -1.17
CA MET A 1 -20.19 -10.81 -1.00
C MET A 1 -20.81 -10.34 -2.30
N LYS A 2 -21.86 -9.49 -2.25
CA LYS A 2 -22.46 -8.91 -3.48
C LYS A 2 -21.66 -7.72 -4.03
N GLU A 3 -21.13 -6.90 -3.12
CA GLU A 3 -20.32 -5.74 -3.48
C GLU A 3 -19.07 -5.66 -2.59
N TYR A 4 -17.94 -5.29 -3.18
CA TYR A 4 -16.66 -5.11 -2.49
C TYR A 4 -15.67 -4.34 -3.39
N VAL A 5 -14.55 -3.94 -2.80
CA VAL A 5 -13.41 -3.37 -3.53
C VAL A 5 -12.23 -4.32 -3.39
N SER A 6 -11.74 -4.84 -4.51
CA SER A 6 -10.42 -5.51 -4.53
C SER A 6 -9.34 -4.46 -4.69
N VAL A 7 -8.32 -4.48 -3.82
CA VAL A 7 -7.28 -3.45 -3.75
C VAL A 7 -5.91 -4.07 -3.57
N ASP A 8 -4.93 -3.42 -4.18
CA ASP A 8 -3.51 -3.68 -4.05
C ASP A 8 -2.74 -2.37 -4.07
N VAL A 9 -1.57 -2.31 -3.40
CA VAL A 9 -0.69 -1.14 -3.40
C VAL A 9 0.75 -1.52 -3.67
N GLU A 10 1.43 -0.77 -4.54
CA GLU A 10 2.88 -0.80 -4.65
C GLU A 10 3.51 0.21 -3.71
N THR A 11 4.66 -0.16 -3.14
CA THR A 11 5.29 0.62 -2.07
C THR A 11 6.82 0.69 -2.23
N THR A 12 7.46 1.65 -1.58
CA THR A 12 8.93 1.76 -1.53
C THR A 12 9.61 0.68 -0.67
N GLY A 13 8.83 -0.20 -0.02
CA GLY A 13 9.32 -1.27 0.83
C GLY A 13 8.22 -1.85 1.71
N LEU A 14 8.57 -2.73 2.65
CA LEU A 14 7.60 -3.57 3.37
C LEU A 14 7.10 -2.98 4.70
N ALA A 15 7.65 -1.86 5.16
CA ALA A 15 7.39 -1.32 6.49
C ALA A 15 6.53 -0.05 6.43
N PRO A 16 5.20 -0.09 6.72
CA PRO A 16 4.33 1.09 6.63
C PRO A 16 4.79 2.31 7.44
N LYS A 17 5.65 2.11 8.46
CA LYS A 17 6.24 3.19 9.27
C LYS A 17 7.38 3.94 8.58
N GLN A 18 7.99 3.36 7.57
CA GLN A 18 9.20 3.88 6.91
C GLN A 18 8.99 4.07 5.42
N ASP A 19 8.19 3.20 4.83
CA ASP A 19 7.95 3.14 3.41
C ASP A 19 6.68 3.89 3.01
N LYS A 20 6.57 4.21 1.74
CA LYS A 20 5.50 5.02 1.16
C LYS A 20 4.81 4.24 0.05
N ILE A 21 3.53 4.50 -0.15
CA ILE A 21 2.80 4.04 -1.34
C ILE A 21 3.31 4.78 -2.57
N ILE A 22 3.45 4.06 -3.67
CA ILE A 22 3.85 4.61 -4.99
C ILE A 22 2.81 4.34 -6.08
N GLU A 23 1.94 3.33 -5.90
CA GLU A 23 0.78 3.09 -6.76
C GLU A 23 -0.37 2.54 -5.91
N ILE A 24 -1.61 2.94 -6.22
CA ILE A 24 -2.84 2.32 -5.70
C ILE A 24 -3.62 1.80 -6.89
N GLY A 25 -3.96 0.52 -6.87
CA GLY A 25 -4.84 -0.11 -7.85
C GLY A 25 -6.04 -0.75 -7.15
N ALA A 26 -7.23 -0.51 -7.68
CA ALA A 26 -8.43 -1.10 -7.12
C ALA A 26 -9.50 -1.31 -8.17
N VAL A 27 -10.36 -2.30 -7.94
CA VAL A 27 -11.57 -2.52 -8.73
C VAL A 27 -12.77 -2.63 -7.80
N ARG A 28 -13.85 -1.94 -8.15
CA ARG A 28 -15.15 -2.12 -7.51
C ARG A 28 -15.89 -3.24 -8.20
N VAL A 29 -16.36 -4.19 -7.42
CA VAL A 29 -17.06 -5.38 -7.90
C VAL A 29 -18.49 -5.36 -7.40
N ARG A 30 -19.41 -5.71 -8.30
CA ARG A 30 -20.83 -5.92 -8.00
C ARG A 30 -21.29 -7.21 -8.67
N ASP A 31 -21.89 -8.11 -7.88
CA ASP A 31 -22.39 -9.42 -8.35
C ASP A 31 -21.35 -10.18 -9.20
N GLY A 32 -20.08 -10.21 -8.74
CA GLY A 32 -18.96 -10.88 -9.40
C GLY A 32 -18.41 -10.18 -10.64
N GLN A 33 -18.90 -8.98 -10.99
CA GLN A 33 -18.44 -8.22 -12.15
C GLN A 33 -17.74 -6.92 -11.73
N ILE A 34 -16.61 -6.60 -12.38
CA ILE A 34 -15.94 -5.32 -12.21
C ILE A 34 -16.81 -4.24 -12.86
N VAL A 35 -17.26 -3.27 -12.05
CA VAL A 35 -18.11 -2.15 -12.51
C VAL A 35 -17.32 -0.85 -12.61
N GLU A 36 -16.22 -0.72 -11.89
CA GLU A 36 -15.39 0.49 -11.88
C GLU A 36 -13.95 0.14 -11.51
N SER A 37 -12.99 0.93 -11.97
CA SER A 37 -11.57 0.76 -11.66
C SER A 37 -10.96 2.07 -11.20
N PHE A 38 -10.05 1.99 -10.24
CA PHE A 38 -9.23 3.09 -9.75
C PHE A 38 -7.76 2.74 -9.92
N THR A 39 -6.97 3.63 -10.48
CA THR A 39 -5.51 3.51 -10.50
C THR A 39 -4.89 4.89 -10.38
N SER A 40 -3.85 5.00 -9.57
CA SER A 40 -3.09 6.23 -9.44
C SER A 40 -1.68 5.95 -8.97
N PHE A 41 -0.69 6.53 -9.65
CA PHE A 41 0.63 6.69 -9.05
C PHE A 41 0.56 7.71 -7.92
N VAL A 42 1.48 7.59 -6.97
CA VAL A 42 1.61 8.47 -5.82
C VAL A 42 3.06 8.94 -5.71
N ASN A 43 3.25 10.24 -5.58
CA ASN A 43 4.58 10.78 -5.30
C ASN A 43 4.98 10.46 -3.85
N PRO A 44 6.03 9.62 -3.62
CA PRO A 44 6.46 9.26 -2.28
C PRO A 44 7.30 10.34 -1.59
N GLY A 45 7.69 11.42 -2.29
CA GLY A 45 8.60 12.44 -1.80
C GLY A 45 10.02 11.93 -1.53
N ARG A 46 10.44 10.88 -2.25
CA ARG A 46 11.78 10.28 -2.12
C ARG A 46 12.18 9.51 -3.37
N ILE A 47 13.48 9.25 -3.50
CA ILE A 47 14.00 8.38 -4.55
C ILE A 47 13.54 6.94 -4.31
N LEU A 48 13.11 6.28 -5.39
CA LEU A 48 12.75 4.86 -5.36
C LEU A 48 14.02 4.00 -5.17
N PRO A 49 14.00 3.04 -4.25
CA PRO A 49 15.06 2.03 -4.20
C PRO A 49 15.14 1.25 -5.51
N GLY A 50 16.35 1.02 -6.05
CA GLY A 50 16.52 0.38 -7.35
C GLY A 50 15.80 -0.97 -7.48
N HIS A 51 15.80 -1.79 -6.41
CA HIS A 51 15.11 -3.07 -6.38
C HIS A 51 13.56 -2.94 -6.49
N ILE A 52 12.98 -1.80 -6.11
CA ILE A 52 11.55 -1.53 -6.27
C ILE A 52 11.23 -1.27 -7.74
N THR A 53 12.07 -0.47 -8.43
CA THR A 53 11.94 -0.26 -9.88
C THR A 53 12.11 -1.58 -10.65
N GLU A 54 13.08 -2.42 -10.26
CA GLU A 54 13.27 -3.74 -10.86
C GLU A 54 12.06 -4.66 -10.65
N LEU A 55 11.43 -4.61 -9.46
CA LEU A 55 10.29 -5.45 -9.11
C LEU A 55 9.00 -5.00 -9.80
N THR A 56 8.70 -3.70 -9.76
CA THR A 56 7.39 -3.15 -10.17
C THR A 56 7.39 -2.58 -11.60
N GLY A 57 8.57 -2.31 -12.14
CA GLY A 57 8.73 -1.57 -13.40
C GLY A 57 8.37 -0.08 -13.29
N ILE A 58 8.03 0.42 -12.09
CA ILE A 58 7.68 1.82 -11.86
C ILE A 58 8.97 2.66 -11.86
N LEU A 59 9.01 3.68 -12.72
CA LEU A 59 10.14 4.56 -12.86
C LEU A 59 10.03 5.79 -11.96
N GLN A 60 11.18 6.32 -11.52
CA GLN A 60 11.24 7.56 -10.73
C GLN A 60 10.46 8.71 -11.37
N GLU A 61 10.63 8.90 -12.68
CA GLU A 61 9.95 9.96 -13.42
C GLU A 61 8.40 9.89 -13.34
N GLN A 62 7.83 8.69 -13.24
CA GLN A 62 6.39 8.49 -13.14
C GLN A 62 5.87 8.95 -11.77
N VAL A 63 6.57 8.60 -10.70
CA VAL A 63 6.17 8.98 -9.34
C VAL A 63 6.50 10.45 -9.04
N ASP A 64 7.53 11.02 -9.64
CA ASP A 64 7.86 12.46 -9.48
C ASP A 64 6.77 13.35 -10.08
N LYS A 65 6.15 12.92 -11.18
CA LYS A 65 5.03 13.61 -11.84
C LYS A 65 3.68 13.34 -11.19
N ALA A 66 3.60 12.35 -10.31
CA ALA A 66 2.36 11.93 -9.68
C ALA A 66 1.91 12.92 -8.59
N ALA A 67 0.60 12.90 -8.31
CA ALA A 67 0.04 13.66 -7.21
C ALA A 67 0.52 13.10 -5.85
N PRO A 68 0.63 13.95 -4.82
CA PRO A 68 0.96 13.51 -3.48
C PRO A 68 -0.19 12.71 -2.85
N MET A 69 0.11 11.93 -1.82
CA MET A 69 -0.85 11.08 -1.11
C MET A 69 -2.07 11.87 -0.60
N GLU A 70 -1.87 13.12 -0.22
CA GLU A 70 -2.91 14.03 0.26
C GLU A 70 -4.02 14.29 -0.77
N SER A 71 -3.70 14.18 -2.05
CA SER A 71 -4.67 14.31 -3.16
C SER A 71 -5.24 12.96 -3.59
N VAL A 72 -4.40 11.91 -3.61
CA VAL A 72 -4.80 10.58 -4.12
C VAL A 72 -5.70 9.83 -3.14
N LEU A 73 -5.38 9.88 -1.84
CA LEU A 73 -6.12 9.10 -0.85
C LEU A 73 -7.60 9.50 -0.73
N PRO A 74 -7.97 10.80 -0.68
CA PRO A 74 -9.40 11.17 -0.65
C PRO A 74 -10.18 10.63 -1.85
N ALA A 75 -9.61 10.68 -3.05
CA ALA A 75 -10.23 10.13 -4.26
C ALA A 75 -10.39 8.59 -4.17
N PHE A 76 -9.38 7.89 -3.64
CA PHE A 76 -9.49 6.45 -3.37
C PHE A 76 -10.56 6.14 -2.32
N LEU A 77 -10.67 6.93 -1.24
CA LEU A 77 -11.67 6.73 -0.20
C LEU A 77 -13.10 6.95 -0.74
N GLU A 78 -13.29 7.96 -1.59
CA GLU A 78 -14.55 8.19 -2.29
C GLU A 78 -14.89 7.02 -3.24
N PHE A 79 -13.91 6.56 -4.03
CA PHE A 79 -14.06 5.37 -4.86
C PHE A 79 -14.41 4.14 -4.04
N ALA A 80 -13.73 3.88 -2.94
CA ALA A 80 -13.96 2.68 -2.13
C ALA A 80 -15.29 2.73 -1.35
N GLY A 81 -15.78 3.93 -1.02
CA GLY A 81 -16.96 4.09 -0.17
C GLY A 81 -16.81 3.34 1.14
N ASP A 82 -17.89 2.73 1.62
CA ASP A 82 -17.90 1.89 2.83
C ASP A 82 -17.85 0.39 2.53
N LEU A 83 -17.51 0.02 1.29
CA LEU A 83 -17.46 -1.37 0.86
C LEU A 83 -16.36 -2.16 1.59
N PRO A 84 -16.59 -3.47 1.82
CA PRO A 84 -15.54 -4.37 2.29
C PRO A 84 -14.40 -4.45 1.30
N LEU A 85 -13.18 -4.69 1.80
CA LEU A 85 -11.99 -4.85 0.97
C LEU A 85 -11.68 -6.33 0.72
N VAL A 86 -11.19 -6.63 -0.46
CA VAL A 86 -10.56 -7.92 -0.80
C VAL A 86 -9.13 -7.65 -1.18
N GLY A 87 -8.19 -8.46 -0.70
CA GLY A 87 -6.77 -8.32 -1.06
C GLY A 87 -6.00 -9.62 -0.82
N HIS A 88 -4.87 -9.74 -1.47
CA HIS A 88 -3.97 -10.87 -1.24
C HIS A 88 -2.93 -10.51 -0.17
N ARG A 89 -3.15 -10.89 1.10
CA ARG A 89 -2.51 -10.36 2.30
C ARG A 89 -3.00 -8.93 2.63
N ILE A 90 -4.29 -8.72 2.57
CA ILE A 90 -4.97 -7.42 2.67
C ILE A 90 -4.50 -6.54 3.84
N LEU A 91 -4.05 -7.10 4.96
CA LEU A 91 -3.54 -6.32 6.08
C LEU A 91 -2.27 -5.53 5.75
N PHE A 92 -1.53 -5.92 4.72
CA PHE A 92 -0.39 -5.15 4.22
C PHE A 92 -0.88 -3.86 3.56
N ASP A 93 -1.73 -3.98 2.56
CA ASP A 93 -2.28 -2.85 1.79
C ASP A 93 -3.09 -1.92 2.69
N TYR A 94 -3.99 -2.50 3.47
CA TYR A 94 -4.78 -1.79 4.46
C TYR A 94 -3.90 -1.05 5.47
N GLY A 95 -2.80 -1.63 5.90
CA GLY A 95 -1.85 -1.00 6.84
C GLY A 95 -1.23 0.28 6.30
N PHE A 96 -0.86 0.32 5.03
CA PHE A 96 -0.35 1.50 4.35
C PHE A 96 -1.45 2.56 4.16
N LEU A 97 -2.60 2.17 3.61
CA LEU A 97 -3.74 3.05 3.40
C LEU A 97 -4.27 3.62 4.73
N LYS A 98 -4.42 2.79 5.77
CA LYS A 98 -4.84 3.21 7.11
C LYS A 98 -3.88 4.20 7.73
N ARG A 99 -2.56 3.98 7.57
CA ARG A 99 -1.58 4.94 8.06
C ARG A 99 -1.69 6.29 7.35
N ALA A 100 -1.84 6.29 6.04
CA ALA A 100 -2.04 7.52 5.28
C ALA A 100 -3.31 8.26 5.76
N ALA A 101 -4.43 7.55 5.92
CA ALA A 101 -5.69 8.12 6.41
C ALA A 101 -5.55 8.72 7.82
N VAL A 102 -4.97 7.97 8.77
CA VAL A 102 -4.74 8.45 10.15
C VAL A 102 -3.85 9.69 10.19
N ASN A 103 -2.80 9.75 9.36
CA ASN A 103 -1.93 10.93 9.28
C ASN A 103 -2.69 12.16 8.75
N MET A 104 -3.63 11.97 7.84
CA MET A 104 -4.50 13.01 7.28
C MET A 104 -5.74 13.31 8.11
N ARG A 105 -5.95 12.62 9.23
CA ARG A 105 -7.16 12.71 10.10
C ARG A 105 -8.44 12.27 9.39
N LEU A 106 -8.33 11.36 8.46
CA LEU A 106 -9.45 10.74 7.77
C LEU A 106 -9.81 9.43 8.47
N ASP A 107 -11.10 9.13 8.53
CA ASP A 107 -11.56 7.84 9.01
C ASP A 107 -11.44 6.79 7.90
N PHE A 108 -10.91 5.62 8.24
CA PHE A 108 -10.77 4.49 7.34
C PHE A 108 -10.77 3.18 8.15
N GLU A 109 -11.91 2.87 8.77
CA GLU A 109 -12.16 1.56 9.35
C GLU A 109 -12.88 0.68 8.32
N ARG A 110 -12.37 -0.52 8.07
CA ARG A 110 -12.92 -1.42 7.05
C ARG A 110 -12.95 -2.86 7.56
N SER A 111 -13.88 -3.62 6.99
CA SER A 111 -13.83 -5.07 6.99
C SER A 111 -13.26 -5.58 5.66
N GLY A 112 -12.82 -6.82 5.64
CA GLY A 112 -12.30 -7.37 4.40
C GLY A 112 -12.06 -8.86 4.45
N VAL A 113 -11.72 -9.42 3.29
CA VAL A 113 -11.37 -10.82 3.08
C VAL A 113 -9.94 -10.90 2.55
N ASP A 114 -9.17 -11.81 3.10
CA ASP A 114 -7.77 -12.07 2.73
C ASP A 114 -7.68 -13.34 1.89
N THR A 115 -7.45 -13.20 0.58
CA THR A 115 -7.34 -14.34 -0.34
C THR A 115 -6.12 -15.22 -0.03
N LEU A 116 -5.05 -14.69 0.59
CA LEU A 116 -3.93 -15.49 1.05
C LEU A 116 -4.36 -16.43 2.20
N LYS A 117 -5.21 -15.96 3.13
CA LYS A 117 -5.75 -16.80 4.21
C LYS A 117 -6.65 -17.87 3.64
N LEU A 118 -7.54 -17.54 2.71
CA LEU A 118 -8.39 -18.51 2.01
C LEU A 118 -7.54 -19.58 1.30
N SER A 119 -6.52 -19.14 0.55
CA SER A 119 -5.63 -20.06 -0.16
C SER A 119 -4.84 -20.98 0.79
N ARG A 120 -4.43 -20.49 1.95
CA ARG A 120 -3.79 -21.33 2.98
C ARG A 120 -4.73 -22.36 3.57
N GLN A 121 -6.02 -22.02 3.70
CA GLN A 121 -7.03 -22.91 4.26
C GLN A 121 -7.47 -23.98 3.28
N PHE A 122 -7.70 -23.62 2.01
CA PHE A 122 -8.33 -24.50 1.04
C PHE A 122 -7.38 -25.12 0.01
N LEU A 123 -6.15 -24.61 -0.11
CA LEU A 123 -5.14 -25.07 -1.05
C LEU A 123 -3.84 -25.44 -0.34
N SER A 124 -3.97 -26.19 0.78
CA SER A 124 -2.82 -26.55 1.63
C SER A 124 -1.78 -27.43 0.92
N GLU A 125 -2.16 -28.12 -0.15
CA GLU A 125 -1.32 -29.00 -0.97
C GLU A 125 -0.40 -28.26 -1.95
N LEU A 126 -0.71 -26.99 -2.31
CA LEU A 126 0.11 -26.25 -3.25
C LEU A 126 1.45 -25.85 -2.62
N PRO A 127 2.56 -25.83 -3.38
CA PRO A 127 3.87 -25.45 -2.87
C PRO A 127 3.99 -23.95 -2.55
N SER A 128 3.21 -23.11 -3.22
CA SER A 128 3.20 -21.67 -3.03
C SER A 128 1.79 -21.09 -3.02
N ARG A 129 1.56 -20.05 -2.20
CA ARG A 129 0.32 -19.27 -2.15
C ARG A 129 0.59 -17.80 -2.50
N ARG A 130 1.68 -17.51 -3.21
CA ARG A 130 1.89 -16.18 -3.80
C ARG A 130 0.84 -15.94 -4.88
N LEU A 131 0.41 -14.70 -5.04
CA LEU A 131 -0.62 -14.35 -6.02
C LEU A 131 -0.25 -14.87 -7.43
N SER A 132 0.99 -14.64 -7.88
CA SER A 132 1.47 -15.12 -9.18
C SER A 132 1.39 -16.64 -9.35
N ALA A 133 1.75 -17.41 -8.31
CA ALA A 133 1.68 -18.88 -8.36
C ALA A 133 0.22 -19.38 -8.37
N LEU A 134 -0.67 -18.69 -7.66
CA LEU A 134 -2.11 -19.01 -7.69
C LEU A 134 -2.74 -18.63 -9.03
N CYS A 135 -2.32 -17.52 -9.61
CA CYS A 135 -2.76 -17.11 -10.95
C CYS A 135 -2.32 -18.12 -12.00
N GLU A 136 -1.09 -18.62 -11.94
CA GLU A 136 -0.62 -19.69 -12.80
C GLU A 136 -1.44 -20.97 -12.63
N HIS A 137 -1.69 -21.38 -11.37
CA HIS A 137 -2.47 -22.59 -11.06
C HIS A 137 -3.92 -22.52 -11.58
N PHE A 138 -4.55 -21.36 -11.51
CA PHE A 138 -5.93 -21.14 -11.94
C PHE A 138 -6.08 -20.53 -13.35
N GLU A 139 -4.98 -20.41 -14.09
CA GLU A 139 -4.95 -19.80 -15.44
C GLU A 139 -5.54 -18.38 -15.44
N ILE A 140 -5.25 -17.59 -14.40
CA ILE A 140 -5.66 -16.19 -14.29
C ILE A 140 -4.59 -15.33 -14.97
N PRO A 141 -4.93 -14.55 -16.00
CA PRO A 141 -3.98 -13.64 -16.62
C PRO A 141 -3.57 -12.54 -15.63
N ILE A 142 -2.27 -12.30 -15.51
CA ILE A 142 -1.72 -11.30 -14.60
C ILE A 142 -0.46 -10.66 -15.22
N GLN A 143 -0.36 -9.35 -15.11
CA GLN A 143 0.90 -8.61 -15.20
C GLN A 143 1.30 -8.23 -13.77
N ALA A 144 2.01 -9.13 -13.11
CA ALA A 144 2.38 -8.98 -11.70
C ALA A 144 3.16 -7.67 -11.42
N HIS A 145 3.01 -7.17 -10.19
CA HIS A 145 3.65 -5.95 -9.70
C HIS A 145 3.16 -4.66 -10.39
N ARG A 146 1.90 -4.65 -10.75
CA ARG A 146 1.13 -3.46 -11.11
C ARG A 146 -0.17 -3.48 -10.32
N ALA A 147 -0.33 -2.53 -9.42
CA ALA A 147 -1.38 -2.54 -8.40
C ALA A 147 -2.79 -2.80 -8.97
N LEU A 148 -3.16 -2.22 -10.11
CA LEU A 148 -4.47 -2.47 -10.74
C LEU A 148 -4.60 -3.90 -11.24
N GLU A 149 -3.55 -4.45 -11.86
CA GLU A 149 -3.60 -5.83 -12.40
C GLU A 149 -3.59 -6.86 -11.27
N ASP A 150 -2.84 -6.61 -10.18
CA ASP A 150 -2.83 -7.45 -8.99
C ASP A 150 -4.19 -7.40 -8.26
N ALA A 151 -4.85 -6.23 -8.19
CA ALA A 151 -6.22 -6.11 -7.68
C ALA A 151 -7.24 -6.86 -8.55
N ARG A 152 -7.11 -6.82 -9.89
CA ARG A 152 -7.95 -7.59 -10.83
C ARG A 152 -7.76 -9.09 -10.66
N ALA A 153 -6.51 -9.54 -10.63
CA ALA A 153 -6.17 -10.94 -10.44
C ALA A 153 -6.66 -11.47 -9.07
N THR A 154 -6.53 -10.65 -8.02
CA THR A 154 -7.03 -10.96 -6.68
C THR A 154 -8.56 -11.08 -6.65
N HIS A 155 -9.29 -10.23 -7.37
CA HIS A 155 -10.74 -10.38 -7.55
C HIS A 155 -11.08 -11.71 -8.22
N ILE A 156 -10.46 -12.03 -9.36
CA ILE A 156 -10.74 -13.29 -10.09
C ILE A 156 -10.40 -14.50 -9.20
N LEU A 157 -9.27 -14.45 -8.48
CA LEU A 157 -8.89 -15.51 -7.53
C LEU A 157 -9.94 -15.66 -6.42
N TYR A 158 -10.45 -14.55 -5.87
CA TYR A 158 -11.49 -14.58 -4.84
C TYR A 158 -12.77 -15.26 -5.35
N GLU A 159 -13.24 -14.92 -6.55
CA GLU A 159 -14.44 -15.51 -7.14
C GLU A 159 -14.24 -17.02 -7.42
N LYS A 160 -13.08 -17.43 -7.95
CA LYS A 160 -12.76 -18.85 -8.13
C LYS A 160 -12.73 -19.63 -6.81
N LEU A 161 -12.12 -19.07 -5.77
CA LEU A 161 -12.11 -19.69 -4.44
C LEU A 161 -13.53 -19.77 -3.85
N LEU A 162 -14.35 -18.76 -4.04
CA LEU A 162 -15.74 -18.73 -3.59
C LEU A 162 -16.58 -19.79 -4.32
N GLU A 163 -16.41 -19.92 -5.62
CA GLU A 163 -17.09 -20.93 -6.43
C GLU A 163 -16.72 -22.36 -5.98
N LEU A 164 -15.43 -22.63 -5.79
CA LEU A 164 -14.93 -23.97 -5.44
C LEU A 164 -15.18 -24.37 -3.99
N TYR A 165 -15.10 -23.43 -3.06
CA TYR A 165 -15.05 -23.71 -1.62
C TYR A 165 -16.10 -22.97 -0.79
N GLY A 166 -16.87 -22.04 -1.38
CA GLY A 166 -17.83 -21.21 -0.65
C GLY A 166 -19.14 -21.89 -0.29
N THR A 167 -19.34 -23.17 -0.66
CA THR A 167 -20.57 -23.92 -0.39
C THR A 167 -20.54 -24.60 0.98
N GLY A 168 -21.68 -24.57 1.68
CA GLY A 168 -21.85 -25.10 3.03
C GLY A 168 -21.57 -24.06 4.12
N PRO A 169 -22.27 -24.16 5.29
CA PRO A 169 -22.30 -23.08 6.29
C PRO A 169 -20.92 -22.76 6.89
N ASP A 170 -20.11 -23.77 7.18
CA ASP A 170 -18.78 -23.58 7.79
C ASP A 170 -17.78 -22.99 6.80
N ARG A 171 -17.87 -23.36 5.53
CA ARG A 171 -17.00 -22.84 4.47
C ARG A 171 -17.40 -21.45 4.04
N ALA A 172 -18.69 -21.17 3.89
CA ALA A 172 -19.21 -19.85 3.55
C ALA A 172 -18.74 -18.76 4.53
N LYS A 173 -18.65 -19.08 5.83
CA LYS A 173 -18.15 -18.18 6.86
C LYS A 173 -16.71 -17.70 6.63
N ALA A 174 -15.86 -18.50 5.99
CA ALA A 174 -14.49 -18.11 5.67
C ALA A 174 -14.44 -16.95 4.64
N PHE A 175 -15.49 -16.79 3.84
CA PHE A 175 -15.62 -15.74 2.82
C PHE A 175 -16.38 -14.50 3.31
N GLU A 176 -16.81 -14.48 4.58
CA GLU A 176 -17.40 -13.30 5.17
C GLU A 176 -16.32 -12.26 5.53
N PRO A 177 -16.59 -10.96 5.26
CA PRO A 177 -15.63 -9.91 5.61
C PRO A 177 -15.53 -9.76 7.14
N VAL A 178 -14.30 -9.72 7.63
CA VAL A 178 -14.00 -9.50 9.05
C VAL A 178 -13.33 -8.14 9.25
N PRO A 179 -13.47 -7.49 10.42
CA PRO A 179 -12.80 -6.23 10.70
C PRO A 179 -11.29 -6.32 10.45
N LEU A 180 -10.74 -5.37 9.66
CA LEU A 180 -9.31 -5.25 9.41
C LEU A 180 -8.68 -4.45 10.54
N ILE A 181 -8.06 -5.14 11.50
CA ILE A 181 -7.50 -4.51 12.68
C ILE A 181 -6.05 -4.11 12.43
N CYS A 182 -5.80 -2.80 12.31
CA CYS A 182 -4.48 -2.23 12.19
C CYS A 182 -4.34 -1.02 13.12
N LYS A 183 -3.54 -1.16 14.19
CA LYS A 183 -3.28 -0.06 15.14
C LYS A 183 -2.23 0.88 14.57
N VAL A 184 -2.62 2.06 14.19
CA VAL A 184 -1.75 3.12 13.66
C VAL A 184 -1.73 4.29 14.62
N LYS A 185 -0.52 4.72 14.98
CA LYS A 185 -0.32 5.99 15.70
C LYS A 185 -0.05 7.09 14.66
N ARG A 186 -0.78 8.19 14.78
CA ARG A 186 -0.62 9.34 13.90
C ARG A 186 0.77 9.93 14.03
N GLU A 187 1.37 10.27 12.92
CA GLU A 187 2.61 11.03 12.80
C GLU A 187 2.27 12.47 12.35
N SER A 188 2.96 13.44 12.93
CA SER A 188 2.84 14.84 12.54
C SER A 188 3.88 15.16 11.45
N PRO A 189 3.61 16.09 10.54
CA PRO A 189 4.63 16.64 9.65
C PRO A 189 5.82 17.20 10.45
N ALA A 190 6.99 17.21 9.84
CA ALA A 190 8.19 17.82 10.42
C ALA A 190 7.94 19.28 10.78
N THR A 191 8.42 19.70 11.93
CA THR A 191 8.30 21.11 12.36
C THR A 191 9.18 21.99 11.48
N LYS A 192 8.83 23.29 11.39
CA LYS A 192 9.65 24.29 10.69
C LYS A 192 11.11 24.26 11.17
N ALA A 193 11.33 24.19 12.48
CA ALA A 193 12.66 24.11 13.07
C ALA A 193 13.44 22.85 12.65
N GLN A 194 12.77 21.70 12.57
CA GLN A 194 13.40 20.46 12.08
C GLN A 194 13.78 20.55 10.61
N LYS A 195 12.88 21.09 9.78
CA LYS A 195 13.14 21.29 8.33
C LYS A 195 14.31 22.23 8.10
N GLU A 196 14.33 23.39 8.80
CA GLU A 196 15.41 24.36 8.71
C GLU A 196 16.76 23.77 9.17
N ARG A 197 16.76 23.06 10.31
CA ARG A 197 17.95 22.37 10.83
C ARG A 197 18.47 21.35 9.82
N LEU A 198 17.59 20.56 9.24
CA LEU A 198 17.95 19.53 8.27
C LEU A 198 18.50 20.15 6.98
N LYS A 199 17.85 21.20 6.43
CA LYS A 199 18.36 21.94 5.27
C LYS A 199 19.75 22.54 5.51
N LYS A 200 19.98 23.10 6.73
CA LYS A 200 21.27 23.64 7.11
C LYS A 200 22.35 22.57 7.15
N LEU A 201 22.06 21.38 7.73
CA LEU A 201 23.00 20.26 7.76
C LEU A 201 23.30 19.74 6.35
N ILE A 202 22.30 19.57 5.49
CA ILE A 202 22.43 19.16 4.10
C ILE A 202 23.35 20.13 3.35
N SER A 203 23.09 21.42 3.44
CA SER A 203 23.89 22.45 2.78
C SER A 203 25.36 22.49 3.30
N MET A 204 25.55 22.42 4.62
CA MET A 204 26.87 22.49 5.24
C MET A 204 27.77 21.32 4.85
N HIS A 205 27.20 20.12 4.77
CA HIS A 205 27.93 18.91 4.39
C HIS A 205 27.85 18.57 2.89
N GLN A 206 27.26 19.47 2.08
CA GLN A 206 27.09 19.32 0.62
C GLN A 206 26.42 18.00 0.23
N LEU A 207 25.41 17.57 1.01
CA LEU A 207 24.71 16.32 0.79
C LEU A 207 23.64 16.47 -0.28
N VAL A 208 23.42 15.39 -1.04
CA VAL A 208 22.28 15.28 -1.95
C VAL A 208 21.27 14.32 -1.31
N PRO A 209 20.17 14.82 -0.71
CA PRO A 209 19.20 13.96 -0.06
C PRO A 209 18.37 13.18 -1.09
N GLU A 210 18.08 11.92 -0.79
CA GLU A 210 17.19 11.06 -1.57
C GLU A 210 15.71 11.23 -1.20
N TYR A 211 15.36 12.35 -0.55
CA TYR A 211 14.02 12.65 -0.04
C TYR A 211 13.74 14.15 -0.10
N ASP A 212 12.44 14.48 -0.20
CA ASP A 212 11.99 15.87 -0.06
C ASP A 212 11.84 16.21 1.42
N VAL A 213 12.62 17.22 1.88
CA VAL A 213 12.59 17.70 3.27
C VAL A 213 11.18 18.21 3.66
N GLU A 214 10.43 18.76 2.70
CA GLU A 214 9.09 19.29 2.95
C GLU A 214 8.05 18.21 3.23
N MET A 215 8.25 17.00 2.70
CA MET A 215 7.34 15.87 2.85
C MET A 215 7.63 14.98 4.06
N LEU A 216 8.69 15.25 4.82
CA LEU A 216 9.06 14.43 5.96
C LEU A 216 8.08 14.57 7.14
N THR A 217 7.85 13.46 7.81
CA THR A 217 7.24 13.46 9.15
C THR A 217 8.26 13.88 10.23
N LYS A 218 7.76 14.23 11.42
CA LYS A 218 8.58 14.61 12.56
C LYS A 218 9.64 13.58 12.92
N ASN A 219 9.24 12.30 12.87
CA ASN A 219 10.13 11.18 13.19
C ASN A 219 11.16 10.93 12.08
N GLU A 220 10.76 11.08 10.80
CA GLU A 220 11.68 10.98 9.68
C GLU A 220 12.74 12.09 9.70
N ALA A 221 12.31 13.33 9.90
CA ALA A 221 13.22 14.47 10.01
C ALA A 221 14.21 14.30 11.18
N SER A 222 13.76 13.86 12.36
CA SER A 222 14.66 13.56 13.48
C SER A 222 15.69 12.49 13.12
N ARG A 223 15.25 11.38 12.55
CA ARG A 223 16.18 10.29 12.12
C ARG A 223 17.21 10.76 11.12
N GLN A 224 16.82 11.61 10.15
CA GLN A 224 17.77 12.14 9.18
C GLN A 224 18.77 13.11 9.81
N ILE A 225 18.31 13.98 10.71
CA ILE A 225 19.18 14.86 11.48
C ILE A 225 20.20 14.03 12.28
N ASP A 226 19.75 13.04 13.03
CA ASP A 226 20.61 12.18 13.85
C ASP A 226 21.62 11.40 13.00
N ARG A 227 21.19 10.90 11.84
CA ARG A 227 22.07 10.20 10.88
C ARG A 227 23.19 11.12 10.35
N ILE A 228 22.86 12.35 9.95
CA ILE A 228 23.84 13.31 9.43
C ILE A 228 24.81 13.70 10.56
N LEU A 229 24.29 13.98 11.75
CA LEU A 229 25.11 14.32 12.90
C LEU A 229 26.07 13.19 13.32
N ALA A 230 25.62 11.94 13.25
CA ALA A 230 26.44 10.78 13.54
C ALA A 230 27.55 10.56 12.50
N ALA A 231 27.26 10.84 11.22
CA ALA A 231 28.21 10.62 10.13
C ALA A 231 29.22 11.78 9.94
N TYR A 232 28.77 13.03 10.16
CA TYR A 232 29.55 14.24 9.80
C TYR A 232 29.79 15.19 10.97
N GLY A 233 29.27 14.89 12.16
CA GLY A 233 29.42 15.73 13.35
C GLY A 233 28.36 16.85 13.47
N SER A 234 28.45 17.58 14.60
CA SER A 234 27.53 18.69 14.88
C SER A 234 27.94 19.96 14.12
N LEU A 235 26.95 20.84 13.94
CA LEU A 235 27.21 22.24 13.56
C LEU A 235 28.24 22.85 14.51
N GLN A 236 29.47 23.07 14.06
CA GLN A 236 30.40 23.93 14.81
C GLN A 236 29.75 25.33 14.90
N LYS A 237 29.77 25.87 16.11
CA LYS A 237 29.24 27.23 16.39
C LYS A 237 30.05 28.30 15.68
#